data_80005bd107be27fe7b1f680369d94568
#
_entry.id   80005bd107be27fe7b1f680369d94568
#
_cell.length_a   1.000
_cell.length_b   1.000
_cell.length_c   1.000
_cell.angle_alpha   90.00
_cell.angle_beta   90.00
_cell.angle_gamma   90.00
#
_symmetry.space_group_name_H-M   'P 1'
#
loop_
_entity.id
_entity.type
_entity.pdbx_description
1 polymer ?
#
loop_
_entity_poly.entity_id
_entity_poly.type
_entity_poly.pdbx_seq_one_letter_code
_entity_poly.pdbx_strand_id
1 'polypeptide(L)'
;MDAALLLEYSWVLLVLIALEGILAADNALVLAIMVKHLPEKERKKALFYGLAGAFVFRLASLFVISFLVDVWQVQALGAAYLLFIALNHLFRKHVVKKQEQAAGITKVKKGSGFWTTVFKVEIADIAFAVDSILAAVALATALTPTGLGMVGSMDVGQFVVVFLGGFIGLLIMRFAASKFVILLQKRPGLETAAFIIVGWVGVKLAVQVLAHDAIAVIPHEFPHSTGWKLFFYTVLVLIVLGGWFFTKQPSDGDESKTEIEKRAENKVEG
;
A
#
# COMPACT_ATOMS: atom_id res chain seq x y z
N MET A 1 22.81 -29.40 4.53
CA MET A 1 22.52 -28.21 5.36
C MET A 1 22.38 -28.69 6.80
N ASP A 2 23.14 -28.11 7.69
CA ASP A 2 23.07 -28.45 9.11
C ASP A 2 21.77 -27.97 9.73
N ALA A 3 21.25 -28.68 10.75
CA ALA A 3 20.00 -28.32 11.40
C ALA A 3 20.01 -26.90 11.99
N ALA A 4 21.17 -26.43 12.44
CA ALA A 4 21.36 -25.06 12.91
C ALA A 4 21.16 -24.02 11.80
N LEU A 5 21.67 -24.27 10.61
CA LEU A 5 21.52 -23.40 9.44
C LEU A 5 20.04 -23.31 9.01
N LEU A 6 19.34 -24.46 8.99
CA LEU A 6 17.90 -24.49 8.68
C LEU A 6 17.08 -23.69 9.69
N LEU A 7 17.42 -23.76 10.96
CA LEU A 7 16.77 -22.99 12.01
C LEU A 7 16.99 -21.49 11.84
N GLU A 8 18.22 -21.06 11.54
CA GLU A 8 18.59 -19.68 11.28
C GLU A 8 17.78 -19.11 10.11
N TYR A 9 17.74 -19.81 8.98
CA TYR A 9 17.00 -19.41 7.79
C TYR A 9 15.48 -19.38 8.02
N SER A 10 14.95 -20.37 8.73
CA SER A 10 13.52 -20.41 9.07
C SER A 10 13.12 -19.24 9.98
N TRP A 11 13.97 -18.90 10.95
CA TRP A 11 13.74 -17.77 11.83
C TRP A 11 13.73 -16.44 11.07
N VAL A 12 14.73 -16.21 10.22
CA VAL A 12 14.79 -14.98 9.41
C VAL A 12 13.61 -14.91 8.43
N LEU A 13 13.20 -16.03 7.82
CA LEU A 13 11.99 -16.08 6.99
C LEU A 13 10.75 -15.65 7.76
N LEU A 14 10.55 -16.13 8.98
CA LEU A 14 9.43 -15.74 9.84
C LEU A 14 9.49 -14.25 10.19
N VAL A 15 10.68 -13.73 10.50
CA VAL A 15 10.88 -12.29 10.76
C VAL A 15 10.55 -11.48 9.53
N LEU A 16 10.99 -11.91 8.34
CA LEU A 16 10.68 -11.23 7.08
C LEU A 16 9.18 -11.23 6.78
N ILE A 17 8.50 -12.35 6.96
CA ILE A 17 7.04 -12.43 6.78
C ILE A 17 6.32 -11.50 7.75
N ALA A 18 6.73 -11.47 9.01
CA ALA A 18 6.14 -10.57 10.01
C ALA A 18 6.39 -9.10 9.67
N LEU A 19 7.61 -8.75 9.27
CA LEU A 19 7.99 -7.41 8.86
C LEU A 19 7.21 -6.95 7.63
N GLU A 20 7.13 -7.78 6.59
CA GLU A 20 6.33 -7.52 5.40
C GLU A 20 4.84 -7.39 5.75
N GLY A 21 4.32 -8.23 6.64
CA GLY A 21 2.93 -8.14 7.09
C GLY A 21 2.62 -6.82 7.80
N ILE A 22 3.54 -6.32 8.60
CA ILE A 22 3.41 -5.02 9.28
C ILE A 22 3.49 -3.88 8.25
N LEU A 23 4.49 -3.91 7.36
CA LEU A 23 4.66 -2.90 6.31
C LEU A 23 3.55 -2.96 5.25
N ALA A 24 2.91 -4.12 5.09
CA ALA A 24 1.84 -4.29 4.11
C ALA A 24 0.49 -3.72 4.58
N ALA A 25 0.31 -3.42 5.85
CA ALA A 25 -0.99 -3.01 6.38
C ALA A 25 -1.44 -1.64 5.84
N ASP A 26 -0.55 -0.65 5.83
CA ASP A 26 -0.78 0.68 5.27
C ASP A 26 -0.86 0.63 3.74
N ASN A 27 0.01 -0.14 3.09
CA ASN A 27 0.02 -0.34 1.64
C ASN A 27 -1.29 -0.99 1.16
N ALA A 28 -1.78 -2.02 1.86
CA ALA A 28 -3.05 -2.68 1.54
C ALA A 28 -4.24 -1.72 1.57
N LEU A 29 -4.25 -0.76 2.50
CA LEU A 29 -5.29 0.25 2.58
C LEU A 29 -5.22 1.23 1.38
N VAL A 30 -4.01 1.64 0.98
CA VAL A 30 -3.81 2.48 -0.22
C VAL A 30 -4.34 1.77 -1.45
N LEU A 31 -3.97 0.51 -1.67
CA LEU A 31 -4.45 -0.30 -2.78
C LEU A 31 -5.98 -0.45 -2.76
N ALA A 32 -6.57 -0.70 -1.59
CA ALA A 32 -8.02 -0.82 -1.42
C ALA A 32 -8.75 0.45 -1.88
N ILE A 33 -8.26 1.63 -1.51
CA ILE A 33 -8.84 2.91 -1.92
C ILE A 33 -8.73 3.09 -3.44
N MET A 34 -7.57 2.76 -4.02
CA MET A 34 -7.32 2.93 -5.45
C MET A 34 -8.24 2.09 -6.32
N VAL A 35 -8.61 0.87 -5.88
CA VAL A 35 -9.46 -0.05 -6.65
C VAL A 35 -10.94 0.00 -6.25
N LYS A 36 -11.31 0.70 -5.17
CA LYS A 36 -12.68 0.73 -4.61
C LYS A 36 -13.75 1.11 -5.63
N HIS A 37 -13.44 2.01 -6.55
CA HIS A 37 -14.38 2.52 -7.56
C HIS A 37 -14.67 1.54 -8.69
N LEU A 38 -13.89 0.46 -8.81
CA LEU A 38 -14.10 -0.56 -9.84
C LEU A 38 -15.19 -1.54 -9.44
N PRO A 39 -15.95 -2.09 -10.42
CA PRO A 39 -16.83 -3.21 -10.22
C PRO A 39 -16.12 -4.42 -9.61
N GLU A 40 -16.82 -5.28 -8.87
CA GLU A 40 -16.19 -6.36 -8.12
C GLU A 40 -15.29 -7.28 -8.96
N LYS A 41 -15.74 -7.63 -10.17
CA LYS A 41 -14.98 -8.49 -11.09
C LYS A 41 -13.68 -7.80 -11.57
N GLU A 42 -13.77 -6.52 -11.93
CA GLU A 42 -12.62 -5.74 -12.39
C GLU A 42 -11.65 -5.45 -11.23
N ARG A 43 -12.16 -5.17 -10.05
CA ARG A 43 -11.37 -4.95 -8.85
C ARG A 43 -10.50 -6.16 -8.50
N LYS A 44 -11.10 -7.38 -8.53
CA LYS A 44 -10.34 -8.63 -8.31
C LYS A 44 -9.24 -8.81 -9.36
N LYS A 45 -9.53 -8.47 -10.63
CA LYS A 45 -8.53 -8.49 -11.70
C LYS A 45 -7.46 -7.43 -11.51
N ALA A 46 -7.81 -6.19 -11.15
CA ALA A 46 -6.85 -5.12 -10.93
C ALA A 46 -5.88 -5.46 -9.79
N LEU A 47 -6.38 -5.99 -8.67
CA LEU A 47 -5.55 -6.49 -7.58
C LEU A 47 -4.69 -7.70 -7.99
N PHE A 48 -5.15 -8.53 -8.91
CA PHE A 48 -4.35 -9.64 -9.43
C PHE A 48 -3.23 -9.17 -10.35
N TYR A 49 -3.50 -8.25 -11.26
CA TYR A 49 -2.46 -7.68 -12.12
C TYR A 49 -1.43 -6.90 -11.29
N GLY A 50 -1.89 -6.10 -10.30
CA GLY A 50 -0.99 -5.44 -9.37
C GLY A 50 -0.10 -6.41 -8.59
N LEU A 51 -0.64 -7.54 -8.13
CA LEU A 51 0.17 -8.58 -7.49
C LEU A 51 1.20 -9.19 -8.45
N ALA A 52 0.81 -9.43 -9.71
CA ALA A 52 1.71 -10.01 -10.71
C ALA A 52 2.84 -9.05 -11.07
N GLY A 53 2.53 -7.76 -11.25
CA GLY A 53 3.52 -6.73 -11.50
C GLY A 53 4.48 -6.54 -10.32
N ALA A 54 3.94 -6.43 -9.10
CA ALA A 54 4.72 -6.36 -7.87
C ALA A 54 5.66 -7.56 -7.71
N PHE A 55 5.19 -8.75 -8.02
CA PHE A 55 6.01 -9.97 -7.99
C PHE A 55 7.17 -9.89 -8.99
N VAL A 56 6.89 -9.52 -10.24
CA VAL A 56 7.91 -9.37 -11.30
C VAL A 56 8.90 -8.28 -10.92
N PHE A 57 8.42 -7.14 -10.44
CA PHE A 57 9.27 -6.05 -9.99
C PHE A 57 10.18 -6.48 -8.82
N ARG A 58 9.63 -7.16 -7.82
CA ARG A 58 10.40 -7.64 -6.66
C ARG A 58 11.47 -8.64 -7.08
N LEU A 59 11.12 -9.59 -7.97
CA LEU A 59 12.09 -10.54 -8.50
C LEU A 59 13.22 -9.81 -9.27
N ALA A 60 12.86 -8.91 -10.18
CA ALA A 60 13.83 -8.13 -10.93
C ALA A 60 14.72 -7.27 -10.01
N SER A 61 14.14 -6.68 -8.96
CA SER A 61 14.84 -5.85 -7.99
C SER A 61 15.94 -6.59 -7.24
N LEU A 62 15.76 -7.88 -6.95
CA LEU A 62 16.78 -8.68 -6.28
C LEU A 62 18.03 -8.90 -7.15
N PHE A 63 17.91 -8.84 -8.47
CA PHE A 63 19.05 -8.91 -9.39
C PHE A 63 19.77 -7.56 -9.55
N VAL A 64 19.06 -6.45 -9.38
CA VAL A 64 19.58 -5.10 -9.57
C VAL A 64 19.62 -4.31 -8.26
N ILE A 65 19.68 -5.00 -7.14
CA ILE A 65 19.56 -4.39 -5.80
C ILE A 65 20.57 -3.26 -5.56
N SER A 66 21.80 -3.43 -6.03
CA SER A 66 22.83 -2.40 -5.94
C SER A 66 22.48 -1.10 -6.69
N PHE A 67 21.59 -1.19 -7.70
CA PHE A 67 21.08 -0.03 -8.43
C PHE A 67 19.88 0.62 -7.73
N LEU A 68 19.09 -0.18 -7.03
CA LEU A 68 17.84 0.28 -6.37
C LEU A 68 18.10 1.07 -5.08
N VAL A 69 19.24 0.84 -4.43
CA VAL A 69 19.64 1.59 -3.22
C VAL A 69 19.65 3.10 -3.47
N ASP A 70 20.02 3.50 -4.70
CA ASP A 70 20.18 4.91 -5.07
C ASP A 70 18.95 5.54 -5.76
N VAL A 71 17.82 4.80 -5.92
CA VAL A 71 16.67 5.29 -6.69
C VAL A 71 15.64 6.00 -5.79
N TRP A 72 16.07 7.05 -5.08
CA TRP A 72 15.16 7.91 -4.29
C TRP A 72 14.04 8.56 -5.13
N GLN A 73 14.25 8.72 -6.44
CA GLN A 73 13.29 9.33 -7.36
C GLN A 73 11.97 8.54 -7.43
N VAL A 74 12.02 7.21 -7.33
CA VAL A 74 10.82 6.36 -7.32
C VAL A 74 10.02 6.60 -6.05
N GLN A 75 10.68 6.67 -4.90
CA GLN A 75 10.04 7.00 -3.63
C GLN A 75 9.47 8.43 -3.63
N ALA A 76 10.19 9.40 -4.21
CA ALA A 76 9.73 10.78 -4.35
C ALA A 76 8.46 10.88 -5.21
N LEU A 77 8.42 10.16 -6.35
CA LEU A 77 7.24 10.10 -7.21
C LEU A 77 6.06 9.45 -6.48
N GLY A 78 6.29 8.36 -5.76
CA GLY A 78 5.28 7.70 -4.93
C GLY A 78 4.74 8.61 -3.83
N ALA A 79 5.63 9.28 -3.08
CA ALA A 79 5.25 10.24 -2.04
C ALA A 79 4.38 11.37 -2.62
N ALA A 80 4.84 12.00 -3.70
CA ALA A 80 4.10 13.07 -4.37
C ALA A 80 2.71 12.59 -4.86
N TYR A 81 2.65 11.38 -5.42
CA TYR A 81 1.40 10.79 -5.90
C TYR A 81 0.40 10.53 -4.77
N LEU A 82 0.83 9.93 -3.65
CA LEU A 82 -0.04 9.66 -2.51
C LEU A 82 -0.54 10.94 -1.84
N LEU A 83 0.35 11.92 -1.66
CA LEU A 83 -0.01 13.24 -1.14
C LEU A 83 -1.03 13.93 -2.05
N PHE A 84 -0.81 13.88 -3.37
CA PHE A 84 -1.74 14.44 -4.35
C PHE A 84 -3.13 13.80 -4.27
N ILE A 85 -3.22 12.47 -4.19
CA ILE A 85 -4.51 11.77 -4.07
C ILE A 85 -5.23 12.19 -2.79
N ALA A 86 -4.54 12.19 -1.65
CA ALA A 86 -5.11 12.54 -0.37
C ALA A 86 -5.61 13.99 -0.34
N LEU A 87 -4.78 14.93 -0.75
CA LEU A 87 -5.11 16.35 -0.81
C LEU A 87 -6.27 16.62 -1.77
N ASN A 88 -6.23 16.04 -2.98
CA ASN A 88 -7.31 16.22 -3.96
C ASN A 88 -8.65 15.67 -3.45
N HIS A 89 -8.64 14.53 -2.73
CA HIS A 89 -9.86 13.99 -2.12
C HIS A 89 -10.41 14.91 -1.03
N LEU A 90 -9.56 15.35 -0.11
CA LEU A 90 -9.94 16.23 0.99
C LEU A 90 -10.45 17.59 0.46
N PHE A 91 -9.77 18.17 -0.52
CA PHE A 91 -10.17 19.43 -1.15
C PHE A 91 -11.53 19.32 -1.83
N ARG A 92 -11.74 18.25 -2.60
CA ARG A 92 -13.02 18.01 -3.30
C ARG A 92 -14.16 17.75 -2.33
N LYS A 93 -13.92 17.05 -1.23
CA LYS A 93 -14.95 16.77 -0.23
C LYS A 93 -15.40 18.05 0.47
N HIS A 94 -14.48 18.97 0.81
CA HIS A 94 -14.79 20.17 1.60
C HIS A 94 -15.22 21.36 0.75
N VAL A 95 -14.65 21.55 -0.43
CA VAL A 95 -14.88 22.73 -1.27
C VAL A 95 -15.89 22.46 -2.38
N VAL A 96 -15.65 21.42 -3.20
CA VAL A 96 -16.44 21.17 -4.41
C VAL A 96 -17.83 20.60 -4.10
N LYS A 97 -17.95 19.65 -3.16
CA LYS A 97 -19.28 19.12 -2.76
C LYS A 97 -20.18 20.19 -2.15
N LYS A 98 -19.62 21.13 -1.40
CA LYS A 98 -20.38 22.25 -0.85
C LYS A 98 -20.90 23.18 -1.94
N GLN A 99 -20.13 23.41 -3.00
CA GLN A 99 -20.53 24.22 -4.16
C GLN A 99 -21.50 23.48 -5.08
N GLU A 100 -21.30 22.18 -5.34
CA GLU A 100 -22.20 21.37 -6.16
C GLU A 100 -23.58 21.19 -5.50
N GLN A 101 -23.63 21.03 -4.18
CA GLN A 101 -24.88 21.00 -3.41
C GLN A 101 -25.59 22.35 -3.41
N ALA A 102 -24.86 23.46 -3.36
CA ALA A 102 -25.44 24.81 -3.47
C ALA A 102 -25.95 25.14 -4.88
N ALA A 103 -25.35 24.52 -5.91
CA ALA A 103 -25.70 24.75 -7.32
C ALA A 103 -26.71 23.73 -7.91
N GLY A 104 -27.13 22.71 -7.13
CA GLY A 104 -28.06 21.68 -7.59
C GLY A 104 -27.55 20.77 -8.72
N ILE A 105 -26.23 20.73 -8.95
CA ILE A 105 -25.62 19.98 -10.05
C ILE A 105 -25.02 18.67 -9.53
N THR A 106 -25.70 17.55 -9.78
CA THR A 106 -25.20 16.20 -9.55
C THR A 106 -24.35 15.72 -10.74
N LYS A 107 -23.06 15.97 -10.74
CA LYS A 107 -22.16 15.33 -11.72
C LYS A 107 -21.74 13.95 -11.23
N VAL A 108 -22.23 12.91 -11.88
CA VAL A 108 -21.73 11.54 -11.70
C VAL A 108 -20.28 11.48 -12.24
N LYS A 109 -19.30 11.35 -11.35
CA LYS A 109 -17.89 11.20 -11.75
C LYS A 109 -17.65 9.78 -12.22
N LYS A 110 -17.32 9.61 -13.51
CA LYS A 110 -16.68 8.38 -13.99
C LYS A 110 -15.34 8.19 -13.24
N GLY A 111 -15.18 7.09 -12.55
CA GLY A 111 -13.90 6.66 -11.98
C GLY A 111 -12.84 6.48 -13.08
N SER A 112 -11.56 6.39 -12.71
CA SER A 112 -10.52 6.05 -13.68
C SER A 112 -10.79 4.65 -14.27
N GLY A 113 -10.52 4.49 -15.57
CA GLY A 113 -10.70 3.20 -16.24
C GLY A 113 -9.81 2.11 -15.62
N PHE A 114 -10.15 0.85 -15.90
CA PHE A 114 -9.48 -0.33 -15.38
C PHE A 114 -7.93 -0.27 -15.51
N TRP A 115 -7.42 -0.10 -16.72
CA TRP A 115 -5.97 -0.08 -16.97
C TRP A 115 -5.26 1.10 -16.32
N THR A 116 -5.91 2.28 -16.28
CA THR A 116 -5.38 3.43 -15.54
C THR A 116 -5.29 3.13 -14.05
N THR A 117 -6.24 2.40 -13.51
CA THR A 117 -6.23 1.98 -12.10
C THR A 117 -5.12 0.96 -11.83
N VAL A 118 -4.96 -0.04 -12.71
CA VAL A 118 -3.86 -1.01 -12.61
C VAL A 118 -2.51 -0.29 -12.61
N PHE A 119 -2.28 0.60 -13.57
CA PHE A 119 -1.03 1.36 -13.65
C PHE A 119 -0.74 2.20 -12.40
N LYS A 120 -1.76 2.84 -11.84
CA LYS A 120 -1.64 3.59 -10.59
C LYS A 120 -1.30 2.69 -9.40
N VAL A 121 -1.91 1.50 -9.34
CA VAL A 121 -1.62 0.49 -8.32
C VAL A 121 -0.17 0.06 -8.40
N GLU A 122 0.34 -0.22 -9.62
CA GLU A 122 1.74 -0.60 -9.84
C GLU A 122 2.72 0.47 -9.38
N ILE A 123 2.49 1.74 -9.73
CA ILE A 123 3.37 2.84 -9.30
C ILE A 123 3.42 2.94 -7.78
N ALA A 124 2.27 2.84 -7.11
CA ALA A 124 2.21 2.89 -5.65
C ALA A 124 2.94 1.69 -5.04
N ASP A 125 2.74 0.49 -5.58
CA ASP A 125 3.36 -0.73 -5.07
C ASP A 125 4.89 -0.73 -5.25
N ILE A 126 5.38 -0.26 -6.40
CA ILE A 126 6.81 -0.07 -6.65
C ILE A 126 7.42 0.91 -5.63
N ALA A 127 6.73 2.03 -5.35
CA ALA A 127 7.21 3.02 -4.39
C ALA A 127 7.34 2.45 -2.97
N PHE A 128 6.42 1.57 -2.56
CA PHE A 128 6.48 0.88 -1.27
C PHE A 128 7.49 -0.27 -1.24
N ALA A 129 7.69 -0.94 -2.38
CA ALA A 129 8.53 -2.14 -2.46
C ALA A 129 10.01 -1.84 -2.23
N VAL A 130 10.51 -0.66 -2.61
CA VAL A 130 11.93 -0.31 -2.48
C VAL A 130 12.39 -0.43 -1.02
N ASP A 131 11.66 0.18 -0.09
CA ASP A 131 11.99 0.17 1.34
C ASP A 131 11.96 -1.24 1.95
N SER A 132 10.93 -2.03 1.62
CA SER A 132 10.78 -3.39 2.13
C SER A 132 11.84 -4.34 1.54
N ILE A 133 12.20 -4.20 0.28
CA ILE A 133 13.25 -5.01 -0.37
C ILE A 133 14.62 -4.73 0.28
N LEU A 134 14.96 -3.46 0.52
CA LEU A 134 16.22 -3.09 1.17
C LEU A 134 16.32 -3.68 2.58
N ALA A 135 15.25 -3.57 3.37
CA ALA A 135 15.20 -4.16 4.71
C ALA A 135 15.33 -5.69 4.67
N ALA A 136 14.66 -6.35 3.72
CA ALA A 136 14.73 -7.80 3.56
C ALA A 136 16.12 -8.27 3.15
N VAL A 137 16.77 -7.57 2.22
CA VAL A 137 18.13 -7.87 1.77
C VAL A 137 19.13 -7.68 2.90
N ALA A 138 19.04 -6.57 3.67
CA ALA A 138 19.91 -6.31 4.81
C ALA A 138 19.83 -7.43 5.87
N LEU A 139 18.63 -7.96 6.15
CA LEU A 139 18.44 -9.08 7.06
C LEU A 139 19.01 -10.38 6.51
N ALA A 140 18.80 -10.65 5.22
CA ALA A 140 19.24 -11.89 4.60
C ALA A 140 20.76 -11.95 4.41
N THR A 141 21.40 -10.82 4.12
CA THR A 141 22.88 -10.76 3.99
C THR A 141 23.61 -10.99 5.31
N ALA A 142 22.93 -10.85 6.45
CA ALA A 142 23.47 -11.21 7.75
C ALA A 142 23.46 -12.73 8.02
N LEU A 143 22.72 -13.53 7.21
CA LEU A 143 22.70 -15.00 7.31
C LEU A 143 24.00 -15.62 6.85
N THR A 144 24.37 -16.74 7.48
CA THR A 144 25.51 -17.55 7.05
C THR A 144 25.26 -18.09 5.63
N PRO A 145 26.16 -17.84 4.65
CA PRO A 145 25.97 -18.35 3.29
C PRO A 145 25.83 -19.86 3.24
N THR A 146 24.93 -20.37 2.40
CA THR A 146 24.72 -21.82 2.25
C THR A 146 25.81 -22.52 1.44
N GLY A 147 26.57 -21.77 0.65
CA GLY A 147 27.57 -22.31 -0.27
C GLY A 147 26.99 -22.99 -1.50
N LEU A 148 25.69 -22.87 -1.75
CA LEU A 148 25.01 -23.49 -2.93
C LEU A 148 25.25 -22.69 -4.23
N GLY A 149 25.98 -21.60 -4.17
CA GLY A 149 26.25 -20.69 -5.29
C GLY A 149 25.66 -19.31 -5.10
N MET A 150 25.79 -18.45 -6.12
CA MET A 150 25.35 -17.06 -6.09
C MET A 150 24.22 -16.80 -7.08
N VAL A 151 23.24 -15.98 -6.67
CA VAL A 151 22.20 -15.40 -7.53
C VAL A 151 22.29 -13.89 -7.42
N GLY A 152 22.76 -13.23 -8.49
CA GLY A 152 23.10 -11.81 -8.42
C GLY A 152 24.23 -11.57 -7.42
N SER A 153 24.01 -10.69 -6.45
CA SER A 153 24.98 -10.35 -5.40
C SER A 153 24.80 -11.15 -4.10
N MET A 154 23.89 -12.14 -4.07
CA MET A 154 23.52 -12.86 -2.85
C MET A 154 23.77 -14.37 -2.99
N ASP A 155 24.03 -15.07 -1.85
CA ASP A 155 23.99 -16.52 -1.82
C ASP A 155 22.59 -17.07 -2.13
N VAL A 156 22.50 -18.24 -2.78
CA VAL A 156 21.22 -18.85 -3.18
C VAL A 156 20.25 -18.97 -2.01
N GLY A 157 20.70 -19.37 -0.83
CA GLY A 157 19.84 -19.46 0.35
C GLY A 157 19.30 -18.11 0.78
N GLN A 158 20.15 -17.08 0.84
CA GLN A 158 19.77 -15.70 1.16
C GLN A 158 18.74 -15.19 0.17
N PHE A 159 18.96 -15.39 -1.14
CA PHE A 159 18.03 -15.03 -2.21
C PHE A 159 16.66 -15.70 -2.02
N VAL A 160 16.63 -17.00 -1.75
CA VAL A 160 15.39 -17.77 -1.55
C VAL A 160 14.60 -17.25 -0.36
N VAL A 161 15.25 -16.93 0.75
CA VAL A 161 14.57 -16.40 1.95
C VAL A 161 13.96 -15.03 1.69
N VAL A 162 14.67 -14.11 1.04
CA VAL A 162 14.12 -12.79 0.66
C VAL A 162 12.96 -12.94 -0.31
N PHE A 163 13.12 -13.79 -1.33
CA PHE A 163 12.09 -14.04 -2.31
C PHE A 163 10.81 -14.63 -1.70
N LEU A 164 10.94 -15.68 -0.87
CA LEU A 164 9.80 -16.31 -0.20
C LEU A 164 9.13 -15.36 0.80
N GLY A 165 9.91 -14.65 1.62
CA GLY A 165 9.39 -13.67 2.57
C GLY A 165 8.58 -12.59 1.86
N GLY A 166 9.13 -12.03 0.80
CA GLY A 166 8.47 -11.02 -0.02
C GLY A 166 7.23 -11.54 -0.74
N PHE A 167 7.29 -12.75 -1.30
CA PHE A 167 6.13 -13.36 -1.97
C PHE A 167 4.97 -13.60 -1.00
N ILE A 168 5.24 -14.16 0.17
CA ILE A 168 4.23 -14.38 1.21
C ILE A 168 3.67 -13.04 1.68
N GLY A 169 4.51 -12.02 1.88
CA GLY A 169 4.09 -10.67 2.22
C GLY A 169 3.14 -10.04 1.19
N LEU A 170 3.45 -10.17 -0.10
CA LEU A 170 2.56 -9.73 -1.18
C LEU A 170 1.20 -10.43 -1.16
N LEU A 171 1.17 -11.74 -0.87
CA LEU A 171 -0.09 -12.47 -0.72
C LEU A 171 -0.90 -11.94 0.46
N ILE A 172 -0.28 -11.72 1.62
CA ILE A 172 -0.92 -11.15 2.81
C ILE A 172 -1.50 -9.77 2.49
N MET A 173 -0.71 -8.89 1.85
CA MET A 173 -1.14 -7.56 1.44
C MET A 173 -2.37 -7.61 0.53
N ARG A 174 -2.39 -8.50 -0.46
CA ARG A 174 -3.52 -8.67 -1.37
C ARG A 174 -4.80 -9.06 -0.63
N PHE A 175 -4.71 -10.04 0.28
CA PHE A 175 -5.86 -10.46 1.09
C PHE A 175 -6.33 -9.33 2.00
N ALA A 176 -5.42 -8.61 2.63
CA ALA A 176 -5.72 -7.45 3.46
C ALA A 176 -6.41 -6.35 2.65
N ALA A 177 -5.89 -5.98 1.46
CA ALA A 177 -6.51 -4.99 0.57
C ALA A 177 -7.95 -5.37 0.21
N SER A 178 -8.21 -6.64 -0.13
CA SER A 178 -9.56 -7.12 -0.43
C SER A 178 -10.53 -6.97 0.76
N LYS A 179 -10.06 -7.24 1.98
CA LYS A 179 -10.85 -7.06 3.21
C LYS A 179 -11.10 -5.58 3.51
N PHE A 180 -10.09 -4.72 3.31
CA PHE A 180 -10.25 -3.27 3.46
C PHE A 180 -11.25 -2.69 2.47
N VAL A 181 -11.29 -3.15 1.21
CA VAL A 181 -12.32 -2.72 0.26
C VAL A 181 -13.72 -3.02 0.78
N ILE A 182 -13.95 -4.25 1.28
CA ILE A 182 -15.26 -4.64 1.84
C ILE A 182 -15.60 -3.77 3.05
N LEU A 183 -14.65 -3.49 3.92
CA LEU A 183 -14.84 -2.63 5.09
C LEU A 183 -15.24 -1.20 4.66
N LEU A 184 -14.52 -0.62 3.69
CA LEU A 184 -14.81 0.73 3.18
C LEU A 184 -16.17 0.81 2.47
N GLN A 185 -16.62 -0.28 1.83
CA GLN A 185 -17.95 -0.35 1.24
C GLN A 185 -19.06 -0.42 2.29
N LYS A 186 -18.84 -1.17 3.37
CA LYS A 186 -19.78 -1.28 4.49
C LYS A 186 -19.87 -0.02 5.34
N ARG A 187 -18.80 0.78 5.37
CA ARG A 187 -18.69 2.01 6.18
C ARG A 187 -18.15 3.17 5.34
N PRO A 188 -18.97 3.82 4.50
CA PRO A 188 -18.53 4.89 3.60
C PRO A 188 -17.87 6.08 4.32
N GLY A 189 -18.25 6.33 5.57
CA GLY A 189 -17.65 7.39 6.38
C GLY A 189 -16.17 7.16 6.71
N LEU A 190 -15.71 5.89 6.76
CA LEU A 190 -14.29 5.57 6.91
C LEU A 190 -13.44 5.98 5.69
N GLU A 191 -14.07 6.29 4.56
CA GLU A 191 -13.35 6.69 3.34
C GLU A 191 -12.46 7.91 3.57
N THR A 192 -12.94 8.89 4.34
CA THR A 192 -12.14 10.08 4.64
C THR A 192 -10.93 9.77 5.51
N ALA A 193 -11.12 8.96 6.55
CA ALA A 193 -10.01 8.50 7.39
C ALA A 193 -8.98 7.72 6.55
N ALA A 194 -9.46 6.87 5.65
CA ALA A 194 -8.61 6.11 4.75
C ALA A 194 -7.78 7.02 3.82
N PHE A 195 -8.36 8.09 3.26
CA PHE A 195 -7.58 9.06 2.47
C PHE A 195 -6.59 9.88 3.31
N ILE A 196 -6.92 10.16 4.58
CA ILE A 196 -5.96 10.79 5.50
C ILE A 196 -4.78 9.85 5.76
N ILE A 197 -5.04 8.54 5.93
CA ILE A 197 -3.98 7.53 6.08
C ILE A 197 -3.12 7.48 4.81
N VAL A 198 -3.71 7.48 3.61
CA VAL A 198 -2.94 7.55 2.35
C VAL A 198 -2.00 8.76 2.33
N GLY A 199 -2.49 9.93 2.71
CA GLY A 199 -1.66 11.13 2.84
C GLY A 199 -0.57 10.98 3.88
N TRP A 200 -0.86 10.36 5.03
CA TRP A 200 0.11 10.10 6.09
C TRP A 200 1.22 9.14 5.65
N VAL A 201 0.86 8.09 4.89
CA VAL A 201 1.85 7.20 4.25
C VAL A 201 2.68 7.98 3.21
N GLY A 202 2.07 8.88 2.45
CA GLY A 202 2.79 9.80 1.57
C GLY A 202 3.82 10.68 2.32
N VAL A 203 3.48 11.16 3.54
CA VAL A 203 4.42 11.88 4.42
C VAL A 203 5.58 10.96 4.84
N LYS A 204 5.32 9.69 5.19
CA LYS A 204 6.38 8.72 5.52
C LYS A 204 7.38 8.58 4.37
N LEU A 205 6.88 8.36 3.14
CA LEU A 205 7.75 8.27 1.96
C LEU A 205 8.51 9.58 1.70
N ALA A 206 7.89 10.74 1.88
CA ALA A 206 8.55 12.03 1.73
C ALA A 206 9.69 12.20 2.75
N VAL A 207 9.50 11.77 3.99
CA VAL A 207 10.55 11.79 5.02
C VAL A 207 11.71 10.90 4.64
N GLN A 208 11.47 9.71 4.06
CA GLN A 208 12.53 8.83 3.56
C GLN A 208 13.33 9.48 2.42
N VAL A 209 12.63 10.11 1.48
CA VAL A 209 13.27 10.86 0.38
C VAL A 209 14.16 12.00 0.90
N LEU A 210 13.67 12.78 1.87
CA LEU A 210 14.42 13.90 2.45
C LEU A 210 15.64 13.44 3.25
N ALA A 211 15.64 12.20 3.74
CA ALA A 211 16.77 11.59 4.46
C ALA A 211 17.76 10.89 3.53
N HIS A 212 17.45 10.75 2.24
CA HIS A 212 18.34 10.09 1.29
C HIS A 212 19.62 10.89 1.09
N ASP A 213 20.77 10.21 1.00
CA ASP A 213 22.10 10.84 0.95
C ASP A 213 22.25 11.86 -0.19
N ALA A 214 21.59 11.64 -1.32
CA ALA A 214 21.58 12.57 -2.45
C ALA A 214 20.82 13.88 -2.17
N ILE A 215 19.92 13.90 -1.19
CA ILE A 215 19.09 15.06 -0.82
C ILE A 215 19.55 15.67 0.50
N ALA A 216 19.82 14.81 1.50
CA ALA A 216 20.42 15.12 2.81
C ALA A 216 19.82 16.35 3.54
N VAL A 217 18.47 16.55 3.45
CA VAL A 217 17.77 17.64 4.15
C VAL A 217 17.61 17.31 5.64
N ILE A 218 17.40 16.02 5.95
CA ILE A 218 17.31 15.50 7.32
C ILE A 218 18.30 14.36 7.50
N PRO A 219 18.73 14.05 8.75
CA PRO A 219 19.67 12.96 9.00
C PRO A 219 19.18 11.63 8.44
N HIS A 220 20.05 10.87 7.80
CA HIS A 220 19.75 9.56 7.19
C HIS A 220 19.10 8.58 8.18
N GLU A 221 19.49 8.62 9.45
CA GLU A 221 18.96 7.74 10.49
C GLU A 221 17.56 8.12 11.00
N PHE A 222 17.10 9.35 10.70
CA PHE A 222 15.83 9.86 11.24
C PHE A 222 14.63 8.99 10.87
N PRO A 223 14.38 8.56 9.63
CA PRO A 223 13.26 7.68 9.26
C PRO A 223 13.32 6.32 9.96
N HIS A 224 14.50 5.86 10.32
CA HIS A 224 14.75 4.58 10.97
C HIS A 224 14.72 4.66 12.49
N SER A 225 14.69 5.88 13.06
CA SER A 225 14.67 6.11 14.51
C SER A 225 13.40 5.55 15.16
N THR A 226 13.55 5.01 16.38
CA THR A 226 12.41 4.50 17.17
C THR A 226 11.38 5.59 17.44
N GLY A 227 11.83 6.83 17.67
CA GLY A 227 10.95 7.99 17.92
C GLY A 227 10.05 8.29 16.72
N TRP A 228 10.61 8.34 15.50
CA TRP A 228 9.84 8.55 14.28
C TRP A 228 8.85 7.41 14.03
N LYS A 229 9.28 6.16 14.15
CA LYS A 229 8.41 4.98 13.96
C LYS A 229 7.24 5.01 14.95
N LEU A 230 7.52 5.23 16.23
CA LEU A 230 6.48 5.31 17.25
C LEU A 230 5.49 6.44 16.96
N PHE A 231 5.98 7.62 16.62
CA PHE A 231 5.14 8.76 16.23
C PHE A 231 4.27 8.43 15.02
N PHE A 232 4.85 7.86 13.96
CA PHE A 232 4.13 7.49 12.74
C PHE A 232 2.97 6.54 13.02
N TYR A 233 3.24 5.43 13.74
CA TYR A 233 2.21 4.44 14.05
C TYR A 233 1.17 4.96 15.05
N THR A 234 1.56 5.80 16.01
CA THR A 234 0.62 6.43 16.94
C THR A 234 -0.38 7.31 16.17
N VAL A 235 0.09 8.17 15.27
CA VAL A 235 -0.77 9.00 14.44
C VAL A 235 -1.67 8.14 13.56
N LEU A 236 -1.15 7.07 12.96
CA LEU A 236 -1.94 6.15 12.15
C LEU A 236 -3.08 5.52 12.95
N VAL A 237 -2.80 5.02 14.15
CA VAL A 237 -3.82 4.46 15.06
C VAL A 237 -4.86 5.51 15.43
N LEU A 238 -4.45 6.73 15.75
CA LEU A 238 -5.37 7.82 16.06
C LEU A 238 -6.29 8.18 14.90
N ILE A 239 -5.79 8.16 13.65
CA ILE A 239 -6.61 8.38 12.45
C ILE A 239 -7.64 7.26 12.29
N VAL A 240 -7.22 5.99 12.47
CA VAL A 240 -8.12 4.82 12.39
C VAL A 240 -9.21 4.90 13.45
N LEU A 241 -8.83 5.14 14.70
CA LEU A 241 -9.79 5.28 15.81
C LEU A 241 -10.72 6.48 15.61
N GLY A 242 -10.18 7.63 15.22
CA GLY A 242 -10.98 8.80 14.86
C GLY A 242 -11.98 8.49 13.75
N GLY A 243 -11.54 7.86 12.67
CA GLY A 243 -12.42 7.42 11.58
C GLY A 243 -13.50 6.47 12.05
N TRP A 244 -13.16 5.55 12.94
CA TRP A 244 -14.09 4.56 13.47
C TRP A 244 -15.17 5.18 14.37
N PHE A 245 -14.80 6.04 15.31
CA PHE A 245 -15.72 6.62 16.30
C PHE A 245 -16.52 7.79 15.75
N PHE A 246 -15.95 8.63 14.88
CA PHE A 246 -16.64 9.79 14.32
C PHE A 246 -17.51 9.46 13.12
N THR A 247 -17.46 8.23 12.61
CA THR A 247 -18.28 7.80 11.47
C THR A 247 -19.56 7.15 11.97
N LYS A 248 -20.71 7.80 11.77
CA LYS A 248 -22.02 7.18 11.98
C LYS A 248 -22.19 5.98 11.03
N GLN A 249 -22.71 4.87 11.54
CA GLN A 249 -23.22 3.80 10.69
C GLN A 249 -24.31 4.34 9.78
N PRO A 250 -24.41 3.90 8.51
CA PRO A 250 -25.58 4.18 7.69
C PRO A 250 -26.80 3.72 8.48
N SER A 251 -27.83 4.56 8.62
CA SER A 251 -29.09 4.13 9.16
C SER A 251 -29.77 3.17 8.17
N ASP A 252 -30.52 2.18 8.66
CA ASP A 252 -31.25 1.18 7.82
C ASP A 252 -32.08 1.81 6.68
N GLY A 253 -32.41 3.11 6.81
CA GLY A 253 -33.10 3.88 5.77
C GLY A 253 -32.25 4.25 4.54
N ASP A 254 -30.92 4.25 4.66
CA ASP A 254 -30.01 4.55 3.54
C ASP A 254 -29.68 3.30 2.71
N GLU A 255 -29.69 2.11 3.33
CA GLU A 255 -29.53 0.83 2.61
C GLU A 255 -30.74 0.56 1.70
N SER A 256 -31.97 0.87 2.16
CA SER A 256 -33.19 0.71 1.36
C SER A 256 -33.20 1.63 0.13
N LYS A 257 -32.71 2.86 0.24
CA LYS A 257 -32.59 3.78 -0.92
C LYS A 257 -31.58 3.31 -1.94
N THR A 258 -30.43 2.81 -1.49
CA THR A 258 -29.36 2.31 -2.38
C THR A 258 -29.79 1.01 -3.08
N GLU A 259 -30.60 0.14 -2.43
CA GLU A 259 -31.16 -1.04 -3.08
C GLU A 259 -32.25 -0.69 -4.10
N ILE A 260 -33.06 0.32 -3.81
CA ILE A 260 -34.10 0.80 -4.73
C ILE A 260 -33.48 1.44 -5.97
N GLU A 261 -32.43 2.25 -5.80
CA GLU A 261 -31.66 2.83 -6.92
C GLU A 261 -31.01 1.74 -7.79
N LYS A 262 -30.34 0.74 -7.19
CA LYS A 262 -29.77 -0.38 -7.93
C LYS A 262 -30.81 -1.23 -8.68
N ARG A 263 -32.01 -1.40 -8.12
CA ARG A 263 -33.11 -2.10 -8.80
C ARG A 263 -33.70 -1.28 -9.94
N ALA A 264 -33.67 0.05 -9.83
CA ALA A 264 -34.13 0.95 -10.89
C ALA A 264 -33.15 0.97 -12.06
N GLU A 265 -31.82 1.01 -11.79
CA GLU A 265 -30.78 0.94 -12.83
C GLU A 265 -30.81 -0.40 -13.60
N ASN A 266 -30.93 -1.52 -12.91
CA ASN A 266 -31.04 -2.84 -13.56
C ASN A 266 -32.32 -3.04 -14.38
N LYS A 267 -33.39 -2.24 -14.16
CA LYS A 267 -34.61 -2.27 -14.96
C LYS A 267 -34.54 -1.43 -16.24
N VAL A 268 -33.59 -0.52 -16.33
CA VAL A 268 -33.38 0.37 -17.49
C VAL A 268 -32.42 -0.25 -18.50
N GLU A 269 -31.58 -1.23 -18.06
CA GLU A 269 -30.60 -1.92 -18.91
C GLU A 269 -31.08 -3.29 -19.45
N GLY A 270 -32.29 -3.74 -19.12
CA GLY A 270 -32.93 -4.97 -19.62
C GLY A 270 -34.13 -4.64 -20.53
#